data_9a899e69f3894659c0df1eca03a0ac0a
#
_entry.id   9a899e69f3894659c0df1eca03a0ac0a
#
_cell.length_a   1.000
_cell.length_b   1.000
_cell.length_c   1.000
_cell.angle_alpha   90.00
_cell.angle_beta   90.00
_cell.angle_gamma   90.00
#
_symmetry.space_group_name_H-M   'P 1'
#
loop_
_entity.id
_entity.type
_entity.pdbx_description
1 polymer ?
#
loop_
_entity_poly.entity_id
_entity_poly.type
_entity_poly.pdbx_seq_one_letter_code
_entity_poly.pdbx_strand_id
1 'polypeptide(L)'
;MIKRRGFIKSTTIASIGLLSSSQNLYSFNKLISRKIKISLIPGTVGINVDAYELLDLAVRNNFDSIYPILNDLNKMNDQELAEYQNIMSKNNISFDIAILPVDFSGSENVFKNGLSILKEQCKIMSKINSRGFCRWIMPTSNDFTYLNNFQIHRDRLKECAKVIGENGMKLGLEFVGPKTLMSRDQFSFIRTINELRELIDSINEKNVGYQLDTFHLYCANHSIEDISFLKKDDIIMCQLNDAVEGRSSDEQIDFERELPGRTGLIDTSPFLSFLNEIGYDGTVSAEPFNKELNNLDNEKAAKATYQALRKSFDKAGI
;
A
#
# COMPACT_ATOMS: atom_id res chain seq x y z
N MET A 1 -9.52 32.03 -0.33
CA MET A 1 -9.92 32.26 1.09
C MET A 1 -11.26 31.55 1.29
N ILE A 2 -11.23 30.21 1.43
CA ILE A 2 -12.42 29.36 1.57
C ILE A 2 -12.71 29.23 3.07
N LYS A 3 -13.93 29.62 3.45
CA LYS A 3 -14.35 29.76 4.85
C LYS A 3 -14.47 28.38 5.54
N ARG A 4 -13.70 28.16 6.60
CA ARG A 4 -13.69 27.04 7.55
C ARG A 4 -15.02 26.76 8.32
N ARG A 5 -16.19 27.12 7.81
CA ARG A 5 -17.46 27.09 8.60
C ARG A 5 -18.59 26.25 8.02
N GLY A 6 -18.30 25.19 7.26
CA GLY A 6 -19.32 24.34 6.63
C GLY A 6 -19.42 22.91 7.13
N PHE A 7 -18.50 22.43 7.97
CA PHE A 7 -18.37 20.98 8.25
C PHE A 7 -19.22 20.43 9.43
N ILE A 8 -20.01 21.25 10.10
CA ILE A 8 -20.84 20.76 11.21
C ILE A 8 -22.30 21.07 10.92
N LYS A 9 -23.00 20.18 10.22
CA LYS A 9 -24.46 20.01 10.31
C LYS A 9 -24.90 18.81 9.48
N SER A 10 -25.00 17.66 10.11
CA SER A 10 -26.06 16.66 9.87
C SER A 10 -25.77 15.35 10.60
N THR A 11 -25.96 15.32 11.89
CA THR A 11 -26.15 14.05 12.61
C THR A 11 -27.59 14.02 13.10
N THR A 12 -28.50 13.56 12.26
CA THR A 12 -29.83 13.18 12.68
C THR A 12 -29.77 11.76 13.19
N ILE A 13 -29.91 11.57 14.50
CA ILE A 13 -30.10 10.29 15.15
C ILE A 13 -31.49 9.78 14.76
N ALA A 14 -31.53 8.81 13.83
CA ALA A 14 -32.73 8.04 13.57
C ALA A 14 -32.74 6.82 14.51
N SER A 15 -33.63 6.83 15.48
CA SER A 15 -33.98 5.69 16.32
C SER A 15 -34.60 4.61 15.42
N ILE A 16 -33.90 3.51 15.15
CA ILE A 16 -34.42 2.36 14.42
C ILE A 16 -34.90 1.34 15.42
N GLY A 17 -36.22 1.07 15.36
CA GLY A 17 -36.90 0.07 16.14
C GLY A 17 -36.36 -1.36 15.86
N LEU A 18 -36.27 -2.13 16.92
CA LEU A 18 -35.99 -3.55 16.94
C LEU A 18 -37.01 -4.33 16.08
N LEU A 19 -36.56 -4.89 14.97
CA LEU A 19 -37.20 -6.02 14.32
C LEU A 19 -36.15 -7.10 14.05
N SER A 20 -36.41 -8.23 14.69
CA SER A 20 -35.61 -9.45 14.69
C SER A 20 -35.48 -10.09 13.31
N SER A 21 -34.24 -10.30 12.83
CA SER A 21 -33.92 -11.44 12.02
C SER A 21 -32.47 -11.87 12.30
N SER A 22 -32.30 -13.14 12.61
CA SER A 22 -31.03 -13.78 12.97
C SER A 22 -29.93 -13.70 11.90
N GLN A 23 -30.26 -13.30 10.68
CA GLN A 23 -29.32 -13.12 9.57
C GLN A 23 -28.51 -11.81 9.67
N ASN A 24 -29.08 -10.75 10.29
CA ASN A 24 -28.38 -9.47 10.44
C ASN A 24 -27.35 -9.49 11.57
N LEU A 25 -27.49 -10.34 12.56
CA LEU A 25 -26.51 -10.51 13.65
C LEU A 25 -25.22 -11.22 13.17
N TYR A 26 -25.33 -12.12 12.21
CA TYR A 26 -24.15 -12.79 11.61
C TYR A 26 -23.30 -11.84 10.79
N SER A 27 -23.91 -10.93 10.01
CA SER A 27 -23.19 -9.91 9.24
C SER A 27 -22.57 -8.84 10.15
N PHE A 28 -23.24 -8.46 11.24
CA PHE A 28 -22.73 -7.45 12.18
C PHE A 28 -21.54 -7.97 13.00
N ASN A 29 -21.56 -9.24 13.44
CA ASN A 29 -20.43 -9.86 14.14
C ASN A 29 -19.22 -10.12 13.23
N LYS A 30 -19.43 -10.29 11.91
CA LYS A 30 -18.35 -10.48 10.95
C LYS A 30 -17.59 -9.18 10.65
N LEU A 31 -18.24 -8.02 10.77
CA LEU A 31 -17.63 -6.69 10.61
C LEU A 31 -16.70 -6.31 11.78
N ILE A 32 -16.88 -6.92 12.97
CA ILE A 32 -16.12 -6.56 14.18
C ILE A 32 -14.76 -7.28 14.28
N SER A 33 -14.50 -8.31 13.46
CA SER A 33 -13.29 -9.14 13.60
C SER A 33 -12.22 -8.95 12.52
N ARG A 34 -12.46 -8.12 11.48
CA ARG A 34 -11.47 -7.90 10.44
C ARG A 34 -10.28 -7.09 10.97
N LYS A 35 -9.11 -7.73 11.04
CA LYS A 35 -7.85 -7.07 11.44
C LYS A 35 -7.19 -6.33 10.27
N ILE A 36 -7.32 -6.89 9.07
CA ILE A 36 -6.75 -6.33 7.84
C ILE A 36 -7.54 -5.07 7.45
N LYS A 37 -6.85 -3.97 7.23
CA LYS A 37 -7.43 -2.66 6.91
C LYS A 37 -7.47 -2.43 5.41
N ILE A 38 -8.57 -1.90 4.88
CA ILE A 38 -8.66 -1.43 3.50
C ILE A 38 -8.16 0.01 3.43
N SER A 39 -7.14 0.26 2.61
CA SER A 39 -6.48 1.55 2.49
C SER A 39 -6.75 2.24 1.15
N LEU A 40 -6.87 3.57 1.18
CA LEU A 40 -6.93 4.43 -0.01
C LEU A 40 -5.59 5.10 -0.25
N ILE A 41 -4.94 4.72 -1.37
CA ILE A 41 -3.74 5.37 -1.89
C ILE A 41 -4.14 6.16 -3.14
N PRO A 42 -4.22 7.49 -3.08
CA PRO A 42 -4.91 8.29 -4.11
C PRO A 42 -4.24 8.21 -5.48
N GLY A 43 -2.90 8.30 -5.54
CA GLY A 43 -2.15 8.34 -6.80
C GLY A 43 -2.28 7.09 -7.66
N THR A 44 -2.49 5.92 -7.05
CA THR A 44 -2.59 4.63 -7.76
C THR A 44 -3.95 4.41 -8.43
N VAL A 45 -4.95 5.20 -8.04
CA VAL A 45 -6.34 5.11 -8.51
C VAL A 45 -6.82 6.40 -9.20
N GLY A 46 -5.88 7.26 -9.61
CA GLY A 46 -6.17 8.49 -10.36
C GLY A 46 -6.76 9.63 -9.53
N ILE A 47 -6.79 9.52 -8.21
CA ILE A 47 -7.29 10.56 -7.30
C ILE A 47 -6.18 11.59 -7.03
N ASN A 48 -6.49 12.87 -7.20
CA ASN A 48 -5.59 13.97 -6.90
C ASN A 48 -6.29 14.97 -5.97
N VAL A 49 -5.91 14.96 -4.72
CA VAL A 49 -6.56 15.70 -3.62
C VAL A 49 -5.54 16.09 -2.56
N ASP A 50 -5.87 17.05 -1.71
CA ASP A 50 -5.12 17.35 -0.50
C ASP A 50 -5.43 16.37 0.65
N ALA A 51 -4.72 16.51 1.77
CA ALA A 51 -4.88 15.61 2.92
C ALA A 51 -6.30 15.63 3.50
N TYR A 52 -6.97 16.78 3.56
CA TYR A 52 -8.34 16.89 4.11
C TYR A 52 -9.38 16.28 3.18
N GLU A 53 -9.25 16.51 1.87
CA GLU A 53 -10.12 15.91 0.87
C GLU A 53 -9.94 14.39 0.81
N LEU A 54 -8.70 13.87 0.96
CA LEU A 54 -8.43 12.44 1.04
C LEU A 54 -9.12 11.81 2.25
N LEU A 55 -9.03 12.46 3.41
CA LEU A 55 -9.69 11.98 4.62
C LEU A 55 -11.22 11.96 4.45
N ASP A 56 -11.80 13.00 3.86
CA ASP A 56 -13.24 13.09 3.59
C ASP A 56 -13.71 12.00 2.62
N LEU A 57 -12.96 11.75 1.53
CA LEU A 57 -13.22 10.65 0.60
C LEU A 57 -13.17 9.28 1.30
N ALA A 58 -12.18 9.07 2.17
CA ALA A 58 -12.03 7.81 2.90
C ALA A 58 -13.19 7.58 3.86
N VAL A 59 -13.61 8.61 4.61
CA VAL A 59 -14.76 8.53 5.51
C VAL A 59 -16.04 8.18 4.75
N ARG A 60 -16.33 8.90 3.66
CA ARG A 60 -17.55 8.69 2.87
C ARG A 60 -17.60 7.32 2.19
N ASN A 61 -16.44 6.75 1.87
CA ASN A 61 -16.35 5.46 1.17
C ASN A 61 -15.93 4.28 2.08
N ASN A 62 -15.91 4.46 3.42
CA ASN A 62 -15.65 3.43 4.42
C ASN A 62 -14.25 2.79 4.39
N PHE A 63 -13.23 3.51 3.96
CA PHE A 63 -11.84 3.06 4.09
C PHE A 63 -11.40 3.09 5.55
N ASP A 64 -10.51 2.15 5.93
CA ASP A 64 -9.96 2.04 7.28
C ASP A 64 -8.61 2.78 7.42
N SER A 65 -7.99 3.11 6.28
CA SER A 65 -6.66 3.73 6.24
C SER A 65 -6.50 4.62 5.01
N ILE A 66 -5.58 5.59 5.11
CA ILE A 66 -5.24 6.51 4.03
C ILE A 66 -3.74 6.70 3.90
N TYR A 67 -3.28 6.95 2.68
CA TYR A 67 -1.90 7.37 2.42
C TYR A 67 -1.58 8.70 3.12
N PRO A 68 -0.44 8.85 3.83
CA PRO A 68 -0.04 10.11 4.42
C PRO A 68 0.52 11.06 3.35
N ILE A 69 -0.22 12.11 2.99
CA ILE A 69 0.25 13.16 2.07
C ILE A 69 1.23 14.06 2.83
N LEU A 70 2.49 13.61 2.93
CA LEU A 70 3.51 14.22 3.79
C LEU A 70 3.73 15.71 3.53
N ASN A 71 3.64 16.15 2.26
CA ASN A 71 3.79 17.56 1.92
C ASN A 71 2.73 18.46 2.55
N ASP A 72 1.52 17.95 2.74
CA ASP A 72 0.44 18.72 3.37
C ASP A 72 0.52 18.61 4.89
N LEU A 73 0.80 17.41 5.42
CA LEU A 73 0.96 17.19 6.85
C LEU A 73 2.12 18.02 7.44
N ASN A 74 3.21 18.20 6.69
CA ASN A 74 4.35 19.05 7.09
C ASN A 74 4.02 20.56 7.13
N LYS A 75 2.96 21.01 6.45
CA LYS A 75 2.52 22.42 6.50
C LYS A 75 1.60 22.70 7.68
N MET A 76 1.08 21.65 8.31
CA MET A 76 0.21 21.77 9.49
C MET A 76 1.05 22.13 10.71
N ASN A 77 0.61 23.11 11.49
CA ASN A 77 1.15 23.30 12.83
C ASN A 77 0.66 22.18 13.77
N ASP A 78 1.22 22.11 14.98
CA ASP A 78 0.92 21.00 15.91
C ASP A 78 -0.58 20.95 16.30
N GLN A 79 -1.27 22.10 16.38
CA GLN A 79 -2.70 22.13 16.65
C GLN A 79 -3.52 21.60 15.46
N GLU A 80 -3.20 22.02 14.25
CA GLU A 80 -3.86 21.56 13.03
C GLU A 80 -3.67 20.06 12.82
N LEU A 81 -2.45 19.55 13.07
CA LEU A 81 -2.16 18.13 12.99
C LEU A 81 -2.94 17.33 14.03
N ALA A 82 -3.03 17.82 15.27
CA ALA A 82 -3.80 17.18 16.33
C ALA A 82 -5.31 17.17 16.00
N GLU A 83 -5.86 18.26 15.44
CA GLU A 83 -7.24 18.33 14.98
C GLU A 83 -7.49 17.31 13.84
N TYR A 84 -6.57 17.21 12.88
CA TYR A 84 -6.65 16.25 11.79
C TYR A 84 -6.65 14.79 12.31
N GLN A 85 -5.73 14.45 13.21
CA GLN A 85 -5.66 13.12 13.83
C GLN A 85 -6.91 12.81 14.69
N ASN A 86 -7.50 13.81 15.34
CA ASN A 86 -8.74 13.63 16.09
C ASN A 86 -9.93 13.29 15.15
N ILE A 87 -9.99 13.92 13.96
CA ILE A 87 -11.00 13.57 12.95
C ILE A 87 -10.80 12.12 12.48
N MET A 88 -9.56 11.73 12.18
CA MET A 88 -9.22 10.35 11.81
C MET A 88 -9.66 9.35 12.88
N SER A 89 -9.29 9.61 14.14
CA SER A 89 -9.63 8.74 15.27
C SER A 89 -11.13 8.59 15.47
N LYS A 90 -11.91 9.68 15.37
CA LYS A 90 -13.37 9.62 15.46
C LYS A 90 -14.04 8.80 14.38
N ASN A 91 -13.38 8.65 13.22
CA ASN A 91 -13.87 7.87 12.09
C ASN A 91 -13.17 6.50 11.96
N ASN A 92 -12.35 6.10 12.95
CA ASN A 92 -11.56 4.87 12.96
C ASN A 92 -10.63 4.73 11.73
N ILE A 93 -10.11 5.84 11.21
CA ILE A 93 -9.15 5.85 10.10
C ILE A 93 -7.73 5.96 10.68
N SER A 94 -6.81 5.18 10.11
CA SER A 94 -5.38 5.24 10.42
C SER A 94 -4.58 5.73 9.21
N PHE A 95 -3.33 6.15 9.44
CA PHE A 95 -2.40 6.32 8.32
C PHE A 95 -1.87 4.98 7.82
N ASP A 96 -1.67 4.90 6.53
CA ASP A 96 -0.93 3.85 5.85
C ASP A 96 0.58 4.18 5.81
N ILE A 97 1.31 3.49 4.99
CA ILE A 97 2.75 3.59 4.79
C ILE A 97 3.04 4.62 3.70
N ALA A 98 4.13 5.39 3.84
CA ALA A 98 4.59 6.31 2.81
C ALA A 98 5.56 5.65 1.83
N ILE A 99 5.72 6.25 0.65
CA ILE A 99 6.78 5.87 -0.28
C ILE A 99 8.13 6.38 0.24
N LEU A 100 9.15 5.52 0.23
CA LEU A 100 10.52 5.90 0.59
C LEU A 100 11.04 7.01 -0.35
N PRO A 101 11.44 8.18 0.15
CA PRO A 101 11.85 9.32 -0.68
C PRO A 101 13.29 9.23 -1.17
N VAL A 102 13.92 8.07 -1.08
CA VAL A 102 15.33 7.85 -1.42
C VAL A 102 15.45 7.15 -2.76
N ASP A 103 16.18 7.76 -3.69
CA ASP A 103 16.67 7.09 -4.87
C ASP A 103 17.99 6.38 -4.52
N PHE A 104 17.89 5.10 -4.21
CA PHE A 104 19.03 4.28 -3.86
C PHE A 104 19.77 3.68 -5.08
N SER A 105 19.26 3.87 -6.30
CA SER A 105 19.91 3.49 -7.56
C SER A 105 20.67 4.66 -8.21
N GLY A 106 20.39 5.91 -7.82
CA GLY A 106 21.02 7.11 -8.35
C GLY A 106 22.49 7.30 -7.92
N SER A 107 23.05 8.46 -8.26
CA SER A 107 24.39 8.82 -7.82
C SER A 107 24.50 8.98 -6.30
N GLU A 108 25.71 8.95 -5.77
CA GLU A 108 25.96 9.09 -4.33
C GLU A 108 25.38 10.41 -3.75
N ASN A 109 25.43 11.50 -4.50
CA ASN A 109 24.85 12.77 -4.08
C ASN A 109 23.32 12.72 -4.03
N VAL A 110 22.68 12.08 -5.01
CA VAL A 110 21.23 11.87 -5.05
C VAL A 110 20.80 11.01 -3.87
N PHE A 111 21.51 9.94 -3.60
CA PHE A 111 21.26 9.07 -2.45
C PHE A 111 21.37 9.82 -1.10
N LYS A 112 22.46 10.57 -0.88
CA LYS A 112 22.65 11.37 0.34
C LYS A 112 21.58 12.44 0.55
N ASN A 113 21.16 13.11 -0.52
CA ASN A 113 20.05 14.05 -0.47
C ASN A 113 18.74 13.35 -0.08
N GLY A 114 18.46 12.18 -0.66
CA GLY A 114 17.31 11.36 -0.31
C GLY A 114 17.32 10.94 1.16
N LEU A 115 18.47 10.53 1.70
CA LEU A 115 18.63 10.21 3.14
C LEU A 115 18.34 11.41 4.05
N SER A 116 18.74 12.62 3.63
CA SER A 116 18.42 13.83 4.39
C SER A 116 16.90 14.08 4.42
N ILE A 117 16.23 13.93 3.28
CA ILE A 117 14.77 14.04 3.19
C ILE A 117 14.09 12.97 4.04
N LEU A 118 14.58 11.73 3.99
CA LEU A 118 14.05 10.61 4.80
C LEU A 118 14.09 10.93 6.29
N LYS A 119 15.19 11.48 6.79
CA LYS A 119 15.32 11.88 8.20
C LYS A 119 14.26 12.90 8.62
N GLU A 120 13.96 13.88 7.77
CA GLU A 120 12.89 14.86 8.04
C GLU A 120 11.50 14.20 7.95
N GLN A 121 11.27 13.34 6.96
CA GLN A 121 10.01 12.61 6.85
C GLN A 121 9.77 11.66 8.02
N CYS A 122 10.80 11.02 8.56
CA CYS A 122 10.66 10.19 9.76
C CYS A 122 10.10 10.97 10.95
N LYS A 123 10.41 12.25 11.11
CA LYS A 123 9.88 13.08 12.19
C LYS A 123 8.37 13.24 12.11
N ILE A 124 7.84 13.55 10.92
CA ILE A 124 6.39 13.68 10.74
C ILE A 124 5.70 12.32 10.82
N MET A 125 6.29 11.28 10.23
CA MET A 125 5.76 9.91 10.28
C MET A 125 5.64 9.39 11.73
N SER A 126 6.60 9.73 12.61
CA SER A 126 6.52 9.42 14.04
C SER A 126 5.38 10.19 14.73
N LYS A 127 5.20 11.49 14.43
CA LYS A 127 4.10 12.30 14.99
C LYS A 127 2.72 11.75 14.62
N ILE A 128 2.58 11.14 13.45
CA ILE A 128 1.31 10.58 12.97
C ILE A 128 1.14 9.09 13.25
N ASN A 129 2.09 8.46 13.96
CA ASN A 129 2.10 7.03 14.27
C ASN A 129 1.97 6.14 13.02
N SER A 130 2.55 6.54 11.89
CA SER A 130 2.60 5.71 10.70
C SER A 130 3.60 4.57 10.87
N ARG A 131 3.33 3.41 10.23
CA ARG A 131 4.12 2.18 10.39
C ARG A 131 5.47 2.23 9.68
N GLY A 132 5.65 3.08 8.68
CA GLY A 132 6.93 3.18 7.96
C GLY A 132 6.84 3.57 6.49
N PHE A 133 7.75 3.02 5.72
CA PHE A 133 7.94 3.32 4.30
C PHE A 133 7.94 2.04 3.47
N CYS A 134 7.62 2.17 2.18
CA CYS A 134 7.75 1.10 1.20
C CYS A 134 8.44 1.59 -0.07
N ARG A 135 9.03 0.64 -0.83
CA ARG A 135 9.64 0.93 -2.11
C ARG A 135 9.75 -0.31 -2.98
N TRP A 136 9.52 -0.12 -4.27
CA TRP A 136 9.74 -1.15 -5.27
C TRP A 136 11.20 -1.23 -5.72
N ILE A 137 11.63 -2.42 -6.11
CA ILE A 137 12.93 -2.73 -6.70
C ILE A 137 12.71 -2.99 -8.18
N MET A 138 13.31 -2.15 -9.03
CA MET A 138 13.18 -2.31 -10.49
C MET A 138 13.88 -3.58 -10.96
N PRO A 139 13.29 -4.36 -11.89
CA PRO A 139 13.84 -5.66 -12.31
C PRO A 139 14.98 -5.56 -13.32
N THR A 140 15.40 -4.35 -13.67
CA THR A 140 16.47 -4.10 -14.65
C THR A 140 17.27 -2.85 -14.30
N SER A 141 18.49 -2.74 -14.87
CA SER A 141 19.36 -1.57 -14.76
C SER A 141 20.14 -1.37 -16.04
N ASN A 142 20.42 -0.11 -16.42
CA ASN A 142 21.36 0.23 -17.47
C ASN A 142 22.80 0.40 -16.98
N ASP A 143 22.97 0.69 -15.69
CA ASP A 143 24.25 1.14 -15.14
C ASP A 143 25.03 0.04 -14.43
N PHE A 144 24.34 -0.98 -13.89
CA PHE A 144 24.96 -1.95 -13.01
C PHE A 144 24.61 -3.39 -13.39
N THR A 145 25.62 -4.26 -13.45
CA THR A 145 25.41 -5.73 -13.49
C THR A 145 24.67 -6.19 -12.23
N TYR A 146 24.08 -7.38 -12.27
CA TYR A 146 23.31 -7.94 -11.15
C TYR A 146 24.04 -7.83 -9.80
N LEU A 147 25.28 -8.32 -9.74
CA LEU A 147 26.04 -8.32 -8.48
C LEU A 147 26.37 -6.92 -7.95
N ASN A 148 26.77 -6.01 -8.85
CA ASN A 148 27.05 -4.63 -8.45
C ASN A 148 25.78 -3.92 -7.98
N ASN A 149 24.67 -4.12 -8.69
CA ASN A 149 23.37 -3.54 -8.32
C ASN A 149 22.88 -4.09 -6.96
N PHE A 150 23.06 -5.40 -6.75
CA PHE A 150 22.71 -6.05 -5.48
C PHE A 150 23.50 -5.46 -4.30
N GLN A 151 24.80 -5.27 -4.45
CA GLN A 151 25.64 -4.67 -3.40
C GLN A 151 25.21 -3.23 -3.09
N ILE A 152 24.97 -2.41 -4.11
CA ILE A 152 24.51 -1.02 -3.97
C ILE A 152 23.16 -0.98 -3.25
N HIS A 153 22.20 -1.80 -3.68
CA HIS A 153 20.88 -1.87 -3.05
C HIS A 153 20.98 -2.31 -1.59
N ARG A 154 21.71 -3.40 -1.31
CA ARG A 154 21.94 -3.88 0.05
C ARG A 154 22.47 -2.78 0.96
N ASP A 155 23.56 -2.12 0.57
CA ASP A 155 24.26 -1.17 1.42
C ASP A 155 23.41 0.10 1.65
N ARG A 156 22.82 0.65 0.59
CA ARG A 156 21.99 1.85 0.66
C ARG A 156 20.65 1.63 1.36
N LEU A 157 20.00 0.50 1.10
CA LEU A 157 18.76 0.15 1.80
C LEU A 157 19.01 -0.14 3.28
N LYS A 158 20.19 -0.70 3.62
CA LYS A 158 20.61 -0.84 5.02
C LYS A 158 20.74 0.52 5.73
N GLU A 159 21.29 1.53 5.08
CA GLU A 159 21.35 2.89 5.64
C GLU A 159 19.94 3.48 5.83
N CYS A 160 19.06 3.31 4.83
CA CYS A 160 17.66 3.73 4.96
C CYS A 160 16.96 3.02 6.12
N ALA A 161 17.13 1.69 6.22
CA ALA A 161 16.51 0.89 7.27
C ALA A 161 16.94 1.30 8.67
N LYS A 162 18.21 1.67 8.86
CA LYS A 162 18.69 2.19 10.15
C LYS A 162 18.00 3.51 10.53
N VAL A 163 17.94 4.47 9.61
CA VAL A 163 17.25 5.75 9.84
C VAL A 163 15.77 5.53 10.19
N ILE A 164 15.10 4.63 9.48
CA ILE A 164 13.70 4.28 9.71
C ILE A 164 13.54 3.57 11.06
N GLY A 165 14.42 2.62 11.37
CA GLY A 165 14.41 1.82 12.61
C GLY A 165 14.67 2.64 13.87
N GLU A 166 15.52 3.68 13.81
CA GLU A 166 15.76 4.65 14.91
C GLU A 166 14.47 5.36 15.33
N ASN A 167 13.47 5.41 14.44
CA ASN A 167 12.16 5.99 14.69
C ASN A 167 11.06 4.93 14.96
N GLY A 168 11.44 3.67 15.20
CA GLY A 168 10.52 2.58 15.51
C GLY A 168 9.66 2.11 14.31
N MET A 169 10.05 2.48 13.10
CA MET A 169 9.30 2.20 11.86
C MET A 169 9.93 1.08 11.03
N LYS A 170 9.18 0.58 10.05
CA LYS A 170 9.56 -0.52 9.14
C LYS A 170 9.74 -0.03 7.71
N LEU A 171 10.51 -0.79 6.93
CA LEU A 171 10.72 -0.61 5.49
C LEU A 171 10.20 -1.85 4.74
N GLY A 172 9.18 -1.67 3.90
CA GLY A 172 8.68 -2.69 2.98
C GLY A 172 9.39 -2.60 1.63
N LEU A 173 9.88 -3.72 1.12
CA LEU A 173 10.45 -3.82 -0.21
C LEU A 173 9.57 -4.71 -1.08
N GLU A 174 9.42 -4.32 -2.34
CA GLU A 174 8.63 -5.01 -3.34
C GLU A 174 9.47 -5.36 -4.54
N PHE A 175 9.35 -6.57 -5.06
CA PHE A 175 9.87 -6.90 -6.40
C PHE A 175 8.83 -6.55 -7.47
N VAL A 176 9.29 -6.16 -8.65
CA VAL A 176 8.44 -5.85 -9.79
C VAL A 176 8.45 -7.02 -10.77
N GLY A 177 7.33 -7.78 -10.81
CA GLY A 177 7.21 -9.07 -11.47
C GLY A 177 7.06 -9.12 -13.00
N PRO A 178 6.50 -8.11 -13.71
CA PRO A 178 6.24 -8.19 -15.15
C PRO A 178 7.49 -8.49 -16.00
N LYS A 179 7.40 -9.56 -16.79
CA LYS A 179 8.51 -9.98 -17.69
C LYS A 179 8.72 -8.99 -18.84
N THR A 180 7.70 -8.23 -19.21
CA THR A 180 7.78 -7.20 -20.23
C THR A 180 8.81 -6.11 -19.89
N LEU A 181 9.14 -5.90 -18.62
CA LEU A 181 10.17 -4.98 -18.17
C LEU A 181 11.60 -5.49 -18.36
N MET A 182 11.79 -6.81 -18.54
CA MET A 182 13.12 -7.42 -18.63
C MET A 182 13.92 -6.99 -19.88
N SER A 183 13.24 -6.52 -20.91
CA SER A 183 13.85 -6.01 -22.14
C SER A 183 14.06 -4.49 -22.12
N ARG A 184 13.71 -3.81 -21.02
CA ARG A 184 13.77 -2.34 -20.91
C ARG A 184 15.20 -1.83 -20.81
N ASP A 185 16.01 -2.52 -20.02
CA ASP A 185 17.38 -2.10 -19.69
C ASP A 185 18.37 -3.24 -19.95
N GLN A 186 19.68 -2.93 -19.93
CA GLN A 186 20.76 -3.82 -20.35
C GLN A 186 20.96 -5.02 -19.40
N PHE A 187 20.82 -4.81 -18.09
CA PHE A 187 21.11 -5.83 -17.09
C PHE A 187 19.84 -6.21 -16.33
N SER A 188 19.59 -7.50 -16.18
CA SER A 188 18.51 -8.03 -15.33
C SER A 188 18.82 -7.83 -13.85
N PHE A 189 17.74 -7.69 -13.06
CA PHE A 189 17.85 -7.59 -11.60
C PHE A 189 16.70 -8.35 -10.94
N ILE A 190 16.42 -8.06 -9.67
CA ILE A 190 15.41 -8.73 -8.83
C ILE A 190 14.02 -8.63 -9.43
N ARG A 191 13.39 -9.79 -9.69
CA ARG A 191 12.04 -9.91 -10.28
C ARG A 191 11.15 -10.93 -9.56
N THR A 192 11.71 -11.68 -8.61
CA THR A 192 11.01 -12.77 -7.93
C THR A 192 11.08 -12.60 -6.41
N ILE A 193 10.14 -13.27 -5.69
CA ILE A 193 10.13 -13.25 -4.22
C ILE A 193 11.40 -13.84 -3.62
N ASN A 194 11.98 -14.87 -4.26
CA ASN A 194 13.22 -15.50 -3.77
C ASN A 194 14.42 -14.57 -3.89
N GLU A 195 14.56 -13.86 -5.02
CA GLU A 195 15.63 -12.87 -5.20
C GLU A 195 15.45 -11.67 -4.24
N LEU A 196 14.21 -11.23 -4.02
CA LEU A 196 13.94 -10.19 -3.02
C LEU A 196 14.28 -10.66 -1.60
N ARG A 197 13.98 -11.92 -1.27
CA ARG A 197 14.34 -12.54 0.00
C ARG A 197 15.86 -12.51 0.22
N GLU A 198 16.65 -12.89 -0.78
CA GLU A 198 18.12 -12.83 -0.72
C GLU A 198 18.61 -11.41 -0.41
N LEU A 199 17.98 -10.39 -1.03
CA LEU A 199 18.31 -8.99 -0.75
C LEU A 199 17.97 -8.61 0.68
N ILE A 200 16.77 -8.92 1.15
CA ILE A 200 16.31 -8.60 2.51
C ILE A 200 17.21 -9.30 3.55
N ASP A 201 17.50 -10.59 3.35
CA ASP A 201 18.40 -11.36 4.22
C ASP A 201 19.80 -10.72 4.27
N SER A 202 20.30 -10.23 3.12
CA SER A 202 21.63 -9.60 3.03
C SER A 202 21.69 -8.20 3.65
N ILE A 203 20.58 -7.45 3.64
CA ILE A 203 20.45 -6.17 4.36
C ILE A 203 20.61 -6.40 5.86
N ASN A 204 20.07 -7.50 6.38
CA ASN A 204 20.20 -7.94 7.77
C ASN A 204 19.80 -6.85 8.79
N GLU A 205 18.67 -6.19 8.57
CA GLU A 205 18.02 -5.26 9.51
C GLU A 205 16.60 -5.77 9.83
N LYS A 206 16.26 -5.88 11.12
CA LYS A 206 15.01 -6.50 11.60
C LYS A 206 13.73 -5.75 11.21
N ASN A 207 13.86 -4.51 10.82
CA ASN A 207 12.75 -3.64 10.41
C ASN A 207 12.55 -3.60 8.90
N VAL A 208 13.25 -4.44 8.12
CA VAL A 208 13.03 -4.61 6.69
C VAL A 208 12.16 -5.83 6.45
N GLY A 209 11.16 -5.69 5.59
CA GLY A 209 10.24 -6.77 5.25
C GLY A 209 9.67 -6.57 3.84
N TYR A 210 8.54 -7.20 3.58
CA TYR A 210 7.96 -7.32 2.24
C TYR A 210 6.77 -6.38 2.05
N GLN A 211 6.72 -5.71 0.92
CA GLN A 211 5.49 -5.27 0.29
C GLN A 211 5.11 -6.35 -0.72
N LEU A 212 3.87 -6.84 -0.65
CA LEU A 212 3.37 -7.89 -1.53
C LEU A 212 2.27 -7.35 -2.42
N ASP A 213 2.40 -7.56 -3.73
CA ASP A 213 1.37 -7.25 -4.71
C ASP A 213 0.97 -8.53 -5.46
N THR A 214 -0.33 -8.81 -5.52
CA THR A 214 -0.88 -9.98 -6.23
C THR A 214 -0.58 -9.96 -7.72
N PHE A 215 -0.48 -8.78 -8.34
CA PHE A 215 -0.09 -8.66 -9.74
C PHE A 215 1.37 -9.06 -9.99
N HIS A 216 2.27 -8.63 -9.12
CA HIS A 216 3.69 -9.00 -9.24
C HIS A 216 3.91 -10.49 -8.96
N LEU A 217 3.20 -11.06 -7.98
CA LEU A 217 3.20 -12.52 -7.76
C LEU A 217 2.71 -13.26 -9.00
N TYR A 218 1.58 -12.85 -9.59
CA TYR A 218 1.04 -13.45 -10.81
C TYR A 218 2.00 -13.36 -11.99
N CYS A 219 2.59 -12.19 -12.25
CA CYS A 219 3.53 -11.99 -13.36
C CYS A 219 4.85 -12.75 -13.18
N ALA A 220 5.23 -13.04 -11.94
CA ALA A 220 6.41 -13.88 -11.64
C ALA A 220 6.08 -15.37 -11.59
N ASN A 221 4.82 -15.78 -11.85
CA ASN A 221 4.30 -17.13 -11.74
C ASN A 221 4.49 -17.74 -10.33
N HIS A 222 4.31 -16.92 -9.30
CA HIS A 222 4.33 -17.34 -7.91
C HIS A 222 2.94 -17.72 -7.41
N SER A 223 2.92 -18.71 -6.54
CA SER A 223 1.75 -19.18 -5.79
C SER A 223 1.83 -18.74 -4.32
N ILE A 224 0.81 -19.12 -3.54
CA ILE A 224 0.81 -18.87 -2.09
C ILE A 224 1.90 -19.67 -1.37
N GLU A 225 2.24 -20.85 -1.89
CA GLU A 225 3.32 -21.69 -1.36
C GLU A 225 4.66 -20.98 -1.37
N ASP A 226 4.93 -20.16 -2.40
CA ASP A 226 6.18 -19.40 -2.55
C ASP A 226 6.35 -18.30 -1.49
N ILE A 227 5.25 -17.84 -0.88
CA ILE A 227 5.24 -16.83 0.20
C ILE A 227 4.89 -17.41 1.58
N SER A 228 4.66 -18.73 1.69
CA SER A 228 4.22 -19.40 2.92
C SER A 228 5.23 -19.35 4.07
N PHE A 229 6.50 -19.02 3.79
CA PHE A 229 7.53 -18.81 4.80
C PHE A 229 7.36 -17.51 5.59
N LEU A 230 6.54 -16.56 5.09
CA LEU A 230 6.35 -15.25 5.70
C LEU A 230 5.45 -15.33 6.94
N LYS A 231 5.81 -14.54 7.94
CA LYS A 231 5.00 -14.29 9.13
C LYS A 231 4.36 -12.90 9.04
N LYS A 232 3.36 -12.64 9.85
CA LYS A 232 2.66 -11.35 9.86
C LYS A 232 3.60 -10.13 9.99
N ASP A 233 4.68 -10.28 10.79
CA ASP A 233 5.61 -9.18 11.07
C ASP A 233 6.61 -8.93 9.94
N ASP A 234 6.75 -9.87 9.01
CA ASP A 234 7.58 -9.75 7.82
C ASP A 234 6.86 -8.95 6.71
N ILE A 235 5.52 -8.89 6.76
CA ILE A 235 4.71 -8.20 5.75
C ILE A 235 4.37 -6.80 6.23
N ILE A 236 4.80 -5.81 5.46
CA ILE A 236 4.67 -4.40 5.82
C ILE A 236 3.39 -3.81 5.22
N MET A 237 3.08 -4.14 3.97
CA MET A 237 1.95 -3.67 3.21
C MET A 237 1.57 -4.68 2.13
N CYS A 238 0.30 -4.68 1.70
CA CYS A 238 -0.16 -5.49 0.58
C CYS A 238 -0.97 -4.68 -0.43
N GLN A 239 -0.93 -5.15 -1.69
CA GLN A 239 -1.76 -4.61 -2.77
C GLN A 239 -2.49 -5.76 -3.49
N LEU A 240 -3.75 -5.50 -3.84
CA LEU A 240 -4.56 -6.39 -4.65
C LEU A 240 -4.82 -5.73 -5.99
N ASN A 241 -4.55 -6.47 -7.05
CA ASN A 241 -4.83 -6.06 -8.42
C ASN A 241 -5.30 -7.26 -9.22
N ASP A 242 -5.86 -7.00 -10.40
CA ASP A 242 -6.19 -8.03 -11.39
C ASP A 242 -5.40 -7.78 -12.68
N ALA A 243 -5.29 -8.80 -13.51
CA ALA A 243 -4.58 -8.76 -14.79
C ALA A 243 -5.51 -8.34 -15.92
N VAL A 244 -4.92 -7.81 -16.99
CA VAL A 244 -5.66 -7.47 -18.22
C VAL A 244 -5.99 -8.73 -19.00
N GLU A 245 -7.24 -8.88 -19.42
CA GLU A 245 -7.72 -10.01 -20.21
C GLU A 245 -7.06 -10.08 -21.60
N GLY A 246 -6.84 -11.28 -22.09
CA GLY A 246 -6.22 -11.53 -23.40
C GLY A 246 -4.70 -11.50 -23.42
N ARG A 247 -4.05 -11.31 -22.25
CA ARG A 247 -2.59 -11.38 -22.06
C ARG A 247 -2.25 -12.52 -21.10
N SER A 248 -1.22 -13.28 -21.41
CA SER A 248 -0.62 -14.22 -20.46
C SER A 248 0.12 -13.46 -19.32
N SER A 249 0.53 -14.16 -18.26
CA SER A 249 1.32 -13.57 -17.17
C SER A 249 2.61 -12.92 -17.68
N ASP A 250 3.24 -13.48 -18.72
CA ASP A 250 4.47 -12.97 -19.34
C ASP A 250 4.24 -11.70 -20.19
N GLU A 251 3.00 -11.44 -20.65
CA GLU A 251 2.63 -10.33 -21.52
C GLU A 251 1.99 -9.16 -20.76
N GLN A 252 1.76 -9.31 -19.46
CA GLN A 252 1.21 -8.23 -18.63
C GLN A 252 2.16 -7.04 -18.58
N ILE A 253 1.57 -5.84 -18.54
CA ILE A 253 2.30 -4.56 -18.51
C ILE A 253 2.09 -3.91 -17.14
N ASP A 254 3.18 -3.47 -16.52
CA ASP A 254 3.20 -2.97 -15.14
C ASP A 254 2.21 -1.83 -14.87
N PHE A 255 2.10 -0.87 -15.78
CA PHE A 255 1.20 0.28 -15.67
C PHE A 255 -0.16 0.10 -16.37
N GLU A 256 -0.55 -1.15 -16.64
CA GLU A 256 -1.84 -1.52 -17.23
C GLU A 256 -2.40 -2.72 -16.47
N ARG A 257 -3.15 -2.45 -15.41
CA ARG A 257 -3.74 -3.47 -14.55
C ARG A 257 -5.22 -3.20 -14.38
N GLU A 258 -5.92 -4.10 -13.72
CA GLU A 258 -7.33 -3.97 -13.38
C GLU A 258 -7.56 -3.94 -11.87
N LEU A 259 -8.68 -3.37 -11.45
CA LEU A 259 -9.15 -3.48 -10.07
C LEU A 259 -9.35 -4.96 -9.68
N PRO A 260 -9.08 -5.34 -8.42
CA PRO A 260 -9.19 -6.73 -7.99
C PRO A 260 -10.58 -7.32 -8.28
N GLY A 261 -10.59 -8.50 -8.88
CA GLY A 261 -11.80 -9.22 -9.28
C GLY A 261 -12.53 -8.66 -10.49
N ARG A 262 -11.91 -7.78 -11.29
CA ARG A 262 -12.50 -7.23 -12.52
C ARG A 262 -12.57 -8.28 -13.63
N THR A 263 -11.49 -8.97 -13.89
CA THR A 263 -11.37 -10.05 -14.89
C THR A 263 -11.46 -11.43 -14.27
N GLY A 264 -11.00 -11.57 -13.03
CA GLY A 264 -10.90 -12.83 -12.30
C GLY A 264 -9.69 -13.69 -12.69
N LEU A 265 -8.75 -13.13 -13.46
CA LEU A 265 -7.49 -13.81 -13.81
C LEU A 265 -6.60 -14.00 -12.58
N ILE A 266 -6.62 -13.04 -11.66
CA ILE A 266 -5.94 -13.15 -10.37
C ILE A 266 -7.00 -13.41 -9.29
N ASP A 267 -7.07 -14.67 -8.81
CA ASP A 267 -7.90 -14.97 -7.64
C ASP A 267 -7.19 -14.49 -6.36
N THR A 268 -7.67 -13.40 -5.81
CA THR A 268 -7.13 -12.82 -4.58
C THR A 268 -7.55 -13.55 -3.30
N SER A 269 -8.50 -14.52 -3.39
CA SER A 269 -9.03 -15.20 -2.20
C SER A 269 -7.99 -16.03 -1.46
N PRO A 270 -7.13 -16.85 -2.12
CA PRO A 270 -6.07 -17.57 -1.43
C PRO A 270 -5.07 -16.65 -0.73
N PHE A 271 -4.74 -15.51 -1.36
CA PHE A 271 -3.83 -14.53 -0.78
C PHE A 271 -4.41 -13.88 0.48
N LEU A 272 -5.67 -13.45 0.44
CA LEU A 272 -6.36 -12.89 1.61
C LEU A 272 -6.54 -13.93 2.72
N SER A 273 -6.85 -15.19 2.38
CA SER A 273 -6.93 -16.29 3.35
C SER A 273 -5.59 -16.52 4.05
N PHE A 274 -4.48 -16.54 3.29
CA PHE A 274 -3.13 -16.62 3.84
C PHE A 274 -2.84 -15.48 4.82
N LEU A 275 -3.11 -14.22 4.43
CA LEU A 275 -2.92 -13.07 5.32
C LEU A 275 -3.72 -13.18 6.61
N ASN A 276 -4.97 -13.64 6.51
CA ASN A 276 -5.82 -13.83 7.69
C ASN A 276 -5.33 -14.97 8.59
N GLU A 277 -4.88 -16.09 8.03
CA GLU A 277 -4.34 -17.25 8.74
C GLU A 277 -3.09 -16.91 9.55
N ILE A 278 -2.16 -16.16 8.98
CA ILE A 278 -0.96 -15.71 9.69
C ILE A 278 -1.24 -14.56 10.67
N GLY A 279 -2.47 -14.06 10.71
CA GLY A 279 -2.90 -12.98 11.60
C GLY A 279 -2.38 -11.60 11.21
N TYR A 280 -2.18 -11.34 9.90
CA TYR A 280 -1.78 -10.01 9.39
C TYR A 280 -2.79 -8.93 9.80
N ASP A 281 -2.30 -7.82 10.28
CA ASP A 281 -3.10 -6.69 10.79
C ASP A 281 -2.75 -5.34 10.14
N GLY A 282 -2.04 -5.41 9.01
CA GLY A 282 -1.66 -4.22 8.23
C GLY A 282 -2.73 -3.81 7.24
N THR A 283 -2.29 -3.11 6.20
CA THR A 283 -3.15 -2.52 5.16
C THR A 283 -3.13 -3.33 3.87
N VAL A 284 -4.26 -3.28 3.17
CA VAL A 284 -4.43 -3.77 1.80
C VAL A 284 -5.02 -2.65 0.97
N SER A 285 -4.37 -2.30 -0.13
CA SER A 285 -4.83 -1.28 -1.09
C SER A 285 -4.96 -1.85 -2.49
N ALA A 286 -5.34 -1.03 -3.47
CA ALA A 286 -5.29 -1.37 -4.89
C ALA A 286 -4.36 -0.42 -5.64
N GLU A 287 -3.67 -0.95 -6.65
CA GLU A 287 -2.76 -0.20 -7.52
C GLU A 287 -2.98 -0.56 -8.99
N PRO A 288 -4.18 -0.31 -9.55
CA PRO A 288 -4.53 -0.81 -10.88
C PRO A 288 -3.89 -0.04 -12.04
N PHE A 289 -3.42 1.19 -11.83
CA PHE A 289 -2.96 2.08 -12.93
C PHE A 289 -3.91 2.06 -14.13
N ASN A 290 -5.21 2.01 -13.87
CA ASN A 290 -6.24 1.81 -14.87
C ASN A 290 -6.72 3.13 -15.45
N LYS A 291 -6.65 3.29 -16.79
CA LYS A 291 -7.04 4.53 -17.47
C LYS A 291 -8.52 4.89 -17.32
N GLU A 292 -9.41 3.89 -17.32
CA GLU A 292 -10.84 4.13 -17.15
C GLU A 292 -11.15 4.64 -15.75
N LEU A 293 -10.53 4.01 -14.72
CA LEU A 293 -10.65 4.44 -13.34
C LEU A 293 -10.10 5.86 -13.16
N ASN A 294 -8.93 6.15 -13.75
CA ASN A 294 -8.26 7.44 -13.63
C ASN A 294 -9.02 8.59 -14.31
N ASN A 295 -9.96 8.28 -15.21
CA ASN A 295 -10.83 9.27 -15.86
C ASN A 295 -12.13 9.56 -15.07
N LEU A 296 -12.39 8.83 -13.99
CA LEU A 296 -13.51 9.11 -13.11
C LEU A 296 -13.24 10.33 -12.23
N ASP A 297 -14.31 10.96 -11.71
CA ASP A 297 -14.14 11.90 -10.61
C ASP A 297 -13.67 11.17 -9.34
N ASN A 298 -13.04 11.91 -8.43
CA ASN A 298 -12.41 11.38 -7.23
C ASN A 298 -13.37 10.52 -6.39
N GLU A 299 -14.64 10.91 -6.27
CA GLU A 299 -15.65 10.18 -5.51
C GLU A 299 -15.96 8.81 -6.14
N LYS A 300 -16.17 8.79 -7.46
CA LYS A 300 -16.45 7.54 -8.18
C LYS A 300 -15.25 6.61 -8.18
N ALA A 301 -14.02 7.15 -8.35
CA ALA A 301 -12.80 6.37 -8.29
C ALA A 301 -12.60 5.74 -6.90
N ALA A 302 -12.76 6.51 -5.82
CA ALA A 302 -12.68 6.01 -4.45
C ALA A 302 -13.73 4.92 -4.18
N LYS A 303 -14.98 5.16 -4.56
CA LYS A 303 -16.08 4.21 -4.40
C LYS A 303 -15.85 2.90 -5.16
N ALA A 304 -15.43 2.98 -6.44
CA ALA A 304 -15.15 1.80 -7.25
C ALA A 304 -14.00 0.97 -6.65
N THR A 305 -12.93 1.65 -6.19
CA THR A 305 -11.79 1.01 -5.54
C THR A 305 -12.20 0.31 -4.24
N TYR A 306 -12.94 0.97 -3.36
CA TYR A 306 -13.43 0.36 -2.13
C TYR A 306 -14.31 -0.86 -2.40
N GLN A 307 -15.25 -0.75 -3.36
CA GLN A 307 -16.15 -1.85 -3.70
C GLN A 307 -15.41 -3.07 -4.26
N ALA A 308 -14.40 -2.86 -5.10
CA ALA A 308 -13.57 -3.94 -5.63
C ALA A 308 -12.80 -4.66 -4.51
N LEU A 309 -12.12 -3.89 -3.63
CA LEU A 309 -11.43 -4.44 -2.47
C LEU A 309 -12.39 -5.18 -1.55
N ARG A 310 -13.51 -4.56 -1.16
CA ARG A 310 -14.50 -5.17 -0.26
C ARG A 310 -15.04 -6.49 -0.83
N LYS A 311 -15.37 -6.53 -2.14
CA LYS A 311 -15.82 -7.75 -2.84
C LYS A 311 -14.77 -8.87 -2.76
N SER A 312 -13.46 -8.53 -2.86
CA SER A 312 -12.38 -9.51 -2.70
C SER A 312 -12.35 -10.09 -1.29
N PHE A 313 -12.50 -9.27 -0.25
CA PHE A 313 -12.61 -9.72 1.13
C PHE A 313 -13.85 -10.58 1.36
N ASP A 314 -15.01 -10.18 0.84
CA ASP A 314 -16.25 -10.95 0.94
C ASP A 314 -16.12 -12.33 0.28
N LYS A 315 -15.46 -12.40 -0.90
CA LYS A 315 -15.16 -13.66 -1.61
C LYS A 315 -14.25 -14.57 -0.78
N ALA A 316 -13.27 -14.01 -0.08
CA ALA A 316 -12.39 -14.74 0.82
C ALA A 316 -13.04 -15.13 2.16
N GLY A 317 -14.24 -14.63 2.44
CA GLY A 317 -14.94 -14.89 3.68
C GLY A 317 -14.44 -14.09 4.90
N ILE A 318 -13.82 -12.91 4.67
CA ILE A 318 -13.15 -12.06 5.68
C ILE A 318 -13.86 -10.72 5.85
#